data_e50b9ef69e0e7475a948c749737891db
#
_entry.id   e50b9ef69e0e7475a948c749737891db
#
_cell.length_a   1.000
_cell.length_b   1.000
_cell.length_c   1.000
_cell.angle_alpha   90.00
_cell.angle_beta   90.00
_cell.angle_gamma   90.00
#
_symmetry.space_group_name_H-M   'P 1'
#
loop_
_entity.id
_entity.type
_entity.pdbx_description
1 polymer ?
#
loop_
_entity_poly.entity_id
_entity_poly.type
_entity_poly.pdbx_seq_one_letter_code
_entity_poly.pdbx_strand_id
1 'polypeptide(L)'
;LQIENYGFVSLDAEFCVYHLKSDGIVTPGEVSELSVGESEAKYVAASGKICAVLLYERAEKTAKIRVILQNEKNHSYDFPNVCFSATTGYTVVAGKKKTHFDASKKQKLTAQNVTEHIVVIPDTGGKIRVESVNKQYGHPEYRGIFEIDLVDKALHIINELPLEEYLYSVVPSEMPTEYQKEALKAQAVCARSYAIKQMAGKRLAALGAHVDDSVAFQVYNNLREDAASIAAVNETKGQVVFAENQVAETYFYSVSAGVSAGIKEVWFAKKDRSYLMPCVLLGDSRKTLDLQKEADFSKFLKDETKSYDANSPWYRWRTTVSEKQLQQFISEKIKSRYEKNPTQIQTKQKDGTFFSTGQTELGEIKKVEILKRGKSGVAVMAQITGSKNTLRIYTEYNLRNLFGGEKLIYLRKDKKEVSGLSCLPSGYFTIEKKGDSYIFTGGGYGHGVGMSQNGANQMAAQGKKCEEILKFYFSGSILQYQKSV
;
A
#
# COMPACT_ATOMS: atom_id res chain seq x y z
N LEU A 1 20.95 -15.08 9.34
CA LEU A 1 19.56 -15.34 9.71
C LEU A 1 19.28 -14.66 11.05
N GLN A 2 18.14 -13.98 11.18
CA GLN A 2 17.69 -13.45 12.46
C GLN A 2 16.78 -14.48 13.13
N ILE A 3 17.08 -14.85 14.35
CA ILE A 3 16.30 -15.83 15.12
C ILE A 3 15.88 -15.17 16.42
N GLU A 4 14.60 -15.30 16.76
CA GLU A 4 14.03 -14.80 17.99
C GLU A 4 14.83 -15.32 19.21
N ASN A 5 15.08 -14.45 20.19
CA ASN A 5 15.92 -14.70 21.37
C ASN A 5 17.41 -15.00 21.13
N TYR A 6 17.87 -15.11 19.86
CA TYR A 6 19.27 -15.34 19.51
C TYR A 6 19.89 -14.20 18.68
N GLY A 7 19.06 -13.29 18.14
CA GLY A 7 19.54 -12.20 17.29
C GLY A 7 20.01 -12.67 15.92
N PHE A 8 21.00 -11.95 15.36
CA PHE A 8 21.59 -12.31 14.07
C PHE A 8 22.61 -13.44 14.24
N VAL A 9 22.35 -14.58 13.62
CA VAL A 9 23.23 -15.74 13.59
C VAL A 9 23.77 -15.94 12.18
N SER A 10 25.09 -16.16 12.06
CA SER A 10 25.76 -16.43 10.80
C SER A 10 25.29 -17.76 10.22
N LEU A 11 25.17 -17.84 8.90
CA LEU A 11 24.92 -19.09 8.19
C LEU A 11 26.26 -19.75 7.85
N ASP A 12 26.28 -21.09 7.82
CA ASP A 12 27.38 -21.86 7.27
C ASP A 12 27.44 -21.69 5.74
N ALA A 13 28.61 -21.95 5.15
CA ALA A 13 28.79 -21.88 3.69
C ALA A 13 27.93 -22.90 2.93
N GLU A 14 27.68 -24.04 3.56
CA GLU A 14 26.88 -25.15 3.04
C GLU A 14 25.47 -25.19 3.68
N PHE A 15 24.94 -24.04 4.08
CA PHE A 15 23.63 -23.93 4.70
C PHE A 15 22.53 -24.50 3.81
N CYS A 16 21.71 -25.39 4.39
CA CYS A 16 20.61 -26.07 3.70
C CYS A 16 19.26 -25.86 4.38
N VAL A 17 18.18 -25.93 3.60
CA VAL A 17 16.81 -25.98 4.08
C VAL A 17 16.23 -27.35 3.75
N TYR A 18 15.48 -27.91 4.67
CA TYR A 18 14.80 -29.20 4.52
C TYR A 18 13.35 -29.10 4.99
N HIS A 19 12.48 -29.86 4.33
CA HIS A 19 11.12 -30.12 4.80
C HIS A 19 11.11 -31.44 5.58
N LEU A 20 10.55 -31.40 6.78
CA LEU A 20 10.30 -32.59 7.59
C LEU A 20 8.80 -32.91 7.57
N LYS A 21 8.45 -34.02 6.92
CA LYS A 21 7.07 -34.50 6.84
C LYS A 21 6.62 -35.14 8.17
N SER A 22 5.31 -35.23 8.35
CA SER A 22 4.70 -35.86 9.54
C SER A 22 5.06 -37.33 9.71
N ASP A 23 5.42 -38.02 8.62
CA ASP A 23 5.88 -39.42 8.60
C ASP A 23 7.39 -39.54 8.85
N GLY A 24 8.11 -38.42 9.10
CA GLY A 24 9.53 -38.39 9.36
C GLY A 24 10.41 -38.33 8.11
N ILE A 25 9.83 -38.29 6.90
CA ILE A 25 10.58 -38.12 5.66
C ILE A 25 11.14 -36.70 5.56
N VAL A 26 12.43 -36.59 5.25
CA VAL A 26 13.12 -35.31 5.02
C VAL A 26 13.36 -35.14 3.53
N THR A 27 12.93 -33.99 2.98
CA THR A 27 13.16 -33.63 1.57
C THR A 27 13.90 -32.28 1.48
N PRO A 28 14.76 -32.07 0.46
CA PRO A 28 15.39 -30.77 0.26
C PRO A 28 14.35 -29.66 0.04
N GLY A 29 14.63 -28.48 0.60
CA GLY A 29 13.88 -27.25 0.41
C GLY A 29 14.79 -26.13 -0.07
N GLU A 30 14.20 -24.98 -0.37
CA GLU A 30 14.90 -23.80 -0.88
C GLU A 30 15.00 -22.71 0.19
N VAL A 31 16.11 -21.95 0.21
CA VAL A 31 16.29 -20.80 1.13
C VAL A 31 15.20 -19.74 0.95
N SER A 32 14.62 -19.66 -0.23
CA SER A 32 13.50 -18.77 -0.55
C SER A 32 12.22 -19.09 0.22
N GLU A 33 12.08 -20.30 0.73
CA GLU A 33 10.91 -20.77 1.50
C GLU A 33 10.93 -20.34 2.97
N LEU A 34 12.07 -19.84 3.45
CA LEU A 34 12.16 -19.26 4.79
C LEU A 34 11.35 -17.96 4.86
N SER A 35 10.29 -18.00 5.64
CA SER A 35 9.40 -16.86 5.85
C SER A 35 9.64 -16.18 7.20
N VAL A 36 9.28 -14.90 7.28
CA VAL A 36 9.27 -14.17 8.54
C VAL A 36 8.17 -14.71 9.45
N GLY A 37 8.45 -14.88 10.75
CA GLY A 37 7.48 -15.40 11.71
C GLY A 37 7.31 -16.93 11.67
N GLU A 38 8.25 -17.67 11.06
CA GLU A 38 8.27 -19.14 11.11
C GLU A 38 8.60 -19.63 12.52
N SER A 39 7.55 -19.96 13.28
CA SER A 39 7.66 -20.32 14.71
C SER A 39 8.02 -21.78 14.98
N GLU A 40 8.01 -22.64 13.97
CA GLU A 40 8.19 -24.09 14.16
C GLU A 40 9.33 -24.70 13.35
N ALA A 41 10.19 -23.84 12.81
CA ALA A 41 11.42 -24.29 12.24
C ALA A 41 12.38 -24.81 13.34
N LYS A 42 13.04 -25.94 13.10
CA LYS A 42 14.19 -26.35 13.91
C LYS A 42 15.47 -25.93 13.23
N TYR A 43 16.37 -25.34 14.01
CA TYR A 43 17.65 -24.87 13.54
C TYR A 43 18.73 -25.86 13.98
N VAL A 44 19.56 -26.29 13.05
CA VAL A 44 20.75 -27.09 13.31
C VAL A 44 21.95 -26.16 13.32
N ALA A 45 22.61 -26.05 14.46
CA ALA A 45 23.77 -25.18 14.64
C ALA A 45 25.01 -25.97 14.98
N ALA A 46 26.15 -25.60 14.39
CA ALA A 46 27.45 -26.10 14.70
C ALA A 46 28.48 -24.96 14.65
N SER A 47 29.43 -24.94 15.59
CA SER A 47 30.51 -23.94 15.66
C SER A 47 30.01 -22.47 15.60
N GLY A 48 28.84 -22.17 16.21
CA GLY A 48 28.25 -20.84 16.26
C GLY A 48 27.58 -20.38 14.97
N LYS A 49 27.40 -21.28 14.00
CA LYS A 49 26.70 -21.00 12.73
C LYS A 49 25.50 -21.92 12.56
N ILE A 50 24.49 -21.46 11.83
CA ILE A 50 23.36 -22.30 11.42
C ILE A 50 23.75 -23.05 10.16
N CYS A 51 23.75 -24.41 10.24
CA CYS A 51 24.07 -25.30 9.15
C CYS A 51 22.82 -25.73 8.37
N ALA A 52 21.70 -25.89 9.04
CA ALA A 52 20.43 -26.23 8.38
C ALA A 52 19.21 -25.68 9.12
N VAL A 53 18.13 -25.57 8.40
CA VAL A 53 16.78 -25.33 8.93
C VAL A 53 15.86 -26.46 8.47
N LEU A 54 15.12 -27.03 9.41
CA LEU A 54 14.09 -28.02 9.16
C LEU A 54 12.72 -27.33 9.28
N LEU A 55 12.00 -27.21 8.19
CA LEU A 55 10.64 -26.72 8.12
C LEU A 55 9.66 -27.89 8.26
N TYR A 56 8.72 -27.81 9.19
CA TYR A 56 7.73 -28.86 9.34
C TYR A 56 6.61 -28.72 8.31
N GLU A 57 6.33 -29.78 7.54
CA GLU A 57 5.07 -29.85 6.78
C GLU A 57 3.91 -30.02 7.75
N ARG A 58 3.03 -29.04 7.78
CA ARG A 58 1.80 -29.08 8.58
C ARG A 58 0.57 -29.34 7.73
N ALA A 59 -0.38 -30.09 8.33
CA ALA A 59 -1.75 -30.04 7.89
C ALA A 59 -2.34 -28.67 8.25
N GLU A 60 -2.77 -27.90 7.23
CA GLU A 60 -3.51 -26.63 7.34
C GLU A 60 -2.93 -25.60 8.32
N LYS A 61 -1.93 -24.84 7.92
CA LYS A 61 -1.55 -23.60 8.60
C LYS A 61 -2.57 -22.50 8.26
N THR A 62 -3.18 -21.90 9.27
CA THR A 62 -3.81 -20.60 9.10
C THR A 62 -2.69 -19.58 8.86
N ALA A 63 -2.62 -19.02 7.67
CA ALA A 63 -1.61 -18.01 7.35
C ALA A 63 -1.71 -16.85 8.34
N LYS A 64 -0.60 -16.52 9.01
CA LYS A 64 -0.50 -15.37 9.90
C LYS A 64 0.26 -14.26 9.18
N ILE A 65 -0.25 -13.05 9.30
CA ILE A 65 0.42 -11.84 8.82
C ILE A 65 1.04 -11.09 10.00
N ARG A 66 2.19 -10.45 9.75
CA ARG A 66 2.94 -9.65 10.71
C ARG A 66 2.98 -8.21 10.23
N VAL A 67 2.36 -7.33 10.99
CA VAL A 67 2.19 -5.91 10.67
C VAL A 67 3.02 -5.06 11.62
N ILE A 68 4.07 -4.39 11.14
CA ILE A 68 4.78 -3.42 11.96
C ILE A 68 3.99 -2.11 12.02
N LEU A 69 3.75 -1.59 13.21
CA LEU A 69 3.00 -0.37 13.39
C LEU A 69 3.87 0.85 13.12
N GLN A 70 3.29 1.85 12.45
CA GLN A 70 3.93 3.12 12.17
C GLN A 70 3.52 4.18 13.20
N ASN A 71 4.50 4.93 13.68
CA ASN A 71 4.26 6.10 14.52
C ASN A 71 3.75 7.26 13.64
N GLU A 72 2.51 7.67 13.84
CA GLU A 72 1.85 8.69 13.01
C GLU A 72 2.50 10.07 13.08
N LYS A 73 3.24 10.38 14.15
CA LYS A 73 3.84 11.71 14.33
C LYS A 73 5.03 11.95 13.40
N ASN A 74 5.81 10.92 13.13
CA ASN A 74 7.07 11.03 12.36
C ASN A 74 7.16 10.02 11.20
N HIS A 75 6.14 9.20 11.01
CA HIS A 75 6.09 8.15 9.98
C HIS A 75 7.28 7.18 10.04
N SER A 76 7.85 6.96 11.22
CA SER A 76 8.84 5.92 11.50
C SER A 76 8.20 4.73 12.22
N TYR A 77 8.96 3.67 12.44
CA TYR A 77 8.54 2.53 13.26
C TYR A 77 8.96 2.69 14.73
N ASP A 78 9.57 3.82 15.07
CA ASP A 78 10.16 4.09 16.37
C ASP A 78 9.12 4.69 17.32
N PHE A 79 8.83 3.98 18.40
CA PHE A 79 8.01 4.47 19.50
C PHE A 79 8.89 4.71 20.73
N PRO A 80 8.93 5.93 21.28
CA PRO A 80 9.68 6.19 22.52
C PRO A 80 9.04 5.50 23.74
N ASN A 81 7.74 5.28 23.67
CA ASN A 81 6.95 4.55 24.66
C ASN A 81 5.66 4.04 24.03
N VAL A 82 5.10 2.98 24.61
CA VAL A 82 3.81 2.40 24.25
C VAL A 82 2.98 2.23 25.50
N CYS A 83 1.74 2.72 25.47
CA CYS A 83 0.73 2.45 26.47
C CYS A 83 -0.37 1.61 25.86
N PHE A 84 -0.70 0.48 26.44
CA PHE A 84 -1.71 -0.43 25.95
C PHE A 84 -2.54 -1.03 27.07
N SER A 85 -3.71 -1.51 26.71
CA SER A 85 -4.62 -2.33 27.53
C SER A 85 -5.25 -3.40 26.63
N ALA A 86 -6.19 -4.17 27.11
CA ALA A 86 -6.98 -5.06 26.28
C ALA A 86 -8.47 -5.01 26.65
N THR A 87 -9.33 -5.45 25.72
CA THR A 87 -10.79 -5.49 25.92
C THR A 87 -11.22 -6.66 26.80
N THR A 88 -10.34 -7.65 26.98
CA THR A 88 -10.46 -8.79 27.91
C THR A 88 -9.26 -8.78 28.86
N GLY A 89 -9.13 -9.79 29.73
CA GLY A 89 -7.86 -10.07 30.39
C GLY A 89 -6.76 -10.32 29.34
N TYR A 90 -5.51 -10.16 29.74
CA TYR A 90 -4.37 -10.41 28.84
C TYR A 90 -3.11 -10.76 29.61
N THR A 91 -2.22 -11.50 28.96
CA THR A 91 -0.94 -11.92 29.52
C THR A 91 0.21 -11.20 28.82
N VAL A 92 1.12 -10.65 29.61
CA VAL A 92 2.41 -10.12 29.14
C VAL A 92 3.49 -11.16 29.45
N VAL A 93 4.19 -11.59 28.43
CA VAL A 93 5.32 -12.53 28.51
C VAL A 93 6.61 -11.72 28.26
N ALA A 94 7.54 -11.76 29.21
CA ALA A 94 8.86 -11.16 29.11
C ALA A 94 9.88 -12.24 29.48
N GLY A 95 10.62 -12.75 28.52
CA GLY A 95 11.46 -13.92 28.68
C GLY A 95 10.69 -15.13 29.28
N LYS A 96 11.09 -15.56 30.49
CA LYS A 96 10.41 -16.64 31.21
C LYS A 96 9.26 -16.17 32.09
N LYS A 97 9.12 -14.88 32.31
CA LYS A 97 8.10 -14.30 33.20
C LYS A 97 6.79 -14.11 32.45
N LYS A 98 5.71 -14.64 33.00
CA LYS A 98 4.33 -14.43 32.54
C LYS A 98 3.54 -13.68 33.62
N THR A 99 2.90 -12.60 33.24
CA THR A 99 2.07 -11.80 34.15
C THR A 99 0.71 -11.58 33.50
N HIS A 100 -0.34 -12.01 34.17
CA HIS A 100 -1.72 -11.79 33.72
C HIS A 100 -2.26 -10.48 34.30
N PHE A 101 -3.05 -9.76 33.53
CA PHE A 101 -3.71 -8.51 33.88
C PHE A 101 -5.20 -8.58 33.53
N ASP A 102 -6.02 -7.97 34.38
CA ASP A 102 -7.45 -7.82 34.12
C ASP A 102 -7.72 -6.91 32.91
N ALA A 103 -8.94 -7.06 32.35
CA ALA A 103 -9.42 -6.21 31.27
C ALA A 103 -9.22 -4.71 31.59
N SER A 104 -8.87 -3.94 30.57
CA SER A 104 -8.67 -2.49 30.64
C SER A 104 -7.52 -2.01 31.56
N LYS A 105 -6.80 -2.90 32.25
CA LYS A 105 -5.61 -2.53 32.99
C LYS A 105 -4.55 -2.01 32.03
N LYS A 106 -4.12 -0.77 32.22
CA LYS A 106 -3.10 -0.15 31.35
C LYS A 106 -1.69 -0.57 31.75
N GLN A 107 -0.87 -0.87 30.75
CA GLN A 107 0.57 -1.08 30.88
C GLN A 107 1.31 -0.05 30.04
N LYS A 108 2.41 0.47 30.58
CA LYS A 108 3.28 1.40 29.85
C LYS A 108 4.68 0.82 29.74
N LEU A 109 5.13 0.66 28.52
CA LEU A 109 6.48 0.28 28.17
C LEU A 109 7.25 1.50 27.64
N THR A 110 8.51 1.56 27.97
CA THR A 110 9.44 2.60 27.49
C THR A 110 10.74 1.95 27.07
N ALA A 111 11.53 2.63 26.26
CA ALA A 111 12.86 2.16 25.87
C ALA A 111 13.81 1.92 27.06
N GLN A 112 13.49 2.48 28.25
CA GLN A 112 14.32 2.29 29.46
C GLN A 112 13.92 1.05 30.27
N ASN A 113 12.65 0.58 30.16
CA ASN A 113 12.16 -0.56 30.95
C ASN A 113 11.96 -1.86 30.16
N VAL A 114 12.19 -1.84 28.84
CA VAL A 114 12.18 -3.03 27.99
C VAL A 114 13.63 -3.48 27.79
N THR A 115 13.98 -4.64 28.33
CA THR A 115 15.32 -5.23 28.27
C THR A 115 15.35 -6.57 27.53
N GLU A 116 14.18 -7.09 27.18
CA GLU A 116 14.02 -8.35 26.49
C GLU A 116 12.75 -8.30 25.61
N HIS A 117 12.61 -9.28 24.71
CA HIS A 117 11.45 -9.44 23.86
C HIS A 117 10.16 -9.59 24.70
N ILE A 118 9.12 -8.84 24.37
CA ILE A 118 7.83 -8.85 25.05
C ILE A 118 6.74 -9.31 24.11
N VAL A 119 5.94 -10.28 24.57
CA VAL A 119 4.74 -10.71 23.86
C VAL A 119 3.50 -10.37 24.68
N VAL A 120 2.52 -9.70 24.08
CA VAL A 120 1.23 -9.37 24.69
C VAL A 120 0.15 -10.23 24.05
N ILE A 121 -0.52 -11.04 24.86
CA ILE A 121 -1.51 -12.04 24.41
C ILE A 121 -2.85 -11.73 25.08
N PRO A 122 -3.88 -11.25 24.37
CA PRO A 122 -5.21 -11.08 24.94
C PRO A 122 -5.87 -12.45 25.17
N ASP A 123 -6.75 -12.52 26.14
CA ASP A 123 -7.59 -13.71 26.34
C ASP A 123 -8.52 -13.92 25.14
N THR A 124 -9.08 -15.11 25.03
CA THR A 124 -9.91 -15.53 23.88
C THR A 124 -10.97 -14.49 23.52
N GLY A 125 -10.96 -14.08 22.25
CA GLY A 125 -11.88 -13.07 21.72
C GLY A 125 -11.51 -11.61 22.05
N GLY A 126 -10.46 -11.39 22.84
CA GLY A 126 -9.99 -10.05 23.20
C GLY A 126 -9.23 -9.35 22.10
N LYS A 127 -9.10 -8.03 22.26
CA LYS A 127 -8.30 -7.14 21.39
C LYS A 127 -7.37 -6.29 22.23
N ILE A 128 -6.15 -6.03 21.73
CA ILE A 128 -5.21 -5.14 22.37
C ILE A 128 -5.54 -3.72 21.93
N ARG A 129 -5.74 -2.81 22.88
CA ARG A 129 -5.99 -1.39 22.63
C ARG A 129 -4.67 -0.61 22.81
N VAL A 130 -4.25 0.15 21.82
CA VAL A 130 -3.05 0.99 21.91
C VAL A 130 -3.46 2.41 22.30
N GLU A 131 -3.30 2.72 23.58
CA GLU A 131 -3.72 3.99 24.20
C GLU A 131 -2.80 5.17 23.78
N SER A 132 -1.59 4.89 23.32
CA SER A 132 -0.62 5.90 22.88
C SER A 132 -0.76 6.29 21.41
N VAL A 133 -1.65 5.65 20.66
CA VAL A 133 -1.95 5.93 19.26
C VAL A 133 -3.39 6.40 19.11
N ASN A 134 -3.62 7.39 18.26
CA ASN A 134 -4.95 7.87 17.88
C ASN A 134 -5.14 7.67 16.38
N LYS A 135 -6.13 6.89 16.01
CA LYS A 135 -6.62 6.75 14.64
C LYS A 135 -7.88 7.62 14.44
N GLN A 136 -8.47 7.58 13.26
CA GLN A 136 -9.64 8.39 12.94
C GLN A 136 -10.83 8.19 13.91
N TYR A 137 -10.95 7.01 14.52
CA TYR A 137 -12.02 6.65 15.45
C TYR A 137 -11.59 6.60 16.93
N GLY A 138 -10.42 7.12 17.28
CA GLY A 138 -9.83 7.10 18.61
C GLY A 138 -8.74 6.05 18.76
N HIS A 139 -8.58 5.47 19.97
CA HIS A 139 -7.56 4.47 20.21
C HIS A 139 -7.86 3.16 19.47
N PRO A 140 -6.93 2.67 18.63
CA PRO A 140 -7.15 1.47 17.84
C PRO A 140 -7.11 0.20 18.69
N GLU A 141 -7.93 -0.78 18.28
CA GLU A 141 -8.02 -2.11 18.89
C GLU A 141 -7.58 -3.16 17.87
N TYR A 142 -6.64 -4.02 18.27
CA TYR A 142 -5.99 -4.99 17.39
C TYR A 142 -6.30 -6.43 17.84
N ARG A 143 -6.70 -7.29 16.91
CA ARG A 143 -6.75 -8.74 17.11
C ARG A 143 -5.35 -9.34 17.12
N GLY A 144 -5.23 -10.60 17.53
CA GLY A 144 -3.96 -11.32 17.58
C GLY A 144 -3.07 -10.89 18.75
N ILE A 145 -1.79 -11.02 18.59
CA ILE A 145 -0.79 -10.72 19.63
C ILE A 145 0.06 -9.51 19.23
N PHE A 146 0.69 -8.88 20.20
CA PHE A 146 1.77 -7.94 19.96
C PHE A 146 3.11 -8.52 20.36
N GLU A 147 4.10 -8.31 19.52
CA GLU A 147 5.52 -8.45 19.83
C GLU A 147 6.13 -7.06 19.92
N ILE A 148 6.88 -6.81 20.98
CA ILE A 148 7.48 -5.50 21.24
C ILE A 148 8.95 -5.70 21.56
N ASP A 149 9.79 -5.12 20.74
CA ASP A 149 11.24 -5.20 20.82
C ASP A 149 11.87 -3.81 21.04
N LEU A 150 12.98 -3.79 21.76
CA LEU A 150 13.84 -2.60 21.84
C LEU A 150 14.85 -2.64 20.70
N VAL A 151 14.75 -1.69 19.77
CA VAL A 151 15.65 -1.54 18.61
C VAL A 151 16.22 -0.12 18.63
N ASP A 152 17.53 0.04 18.65
CA ASP A 152 18.22 1.34 18.61
C ASP A 152 17.62 2.43 19.52
N LYS A 153 17.28 2.08 20.78
CA LYS A 153 16.69 2.95 21.79
C LYS A 153 15.23 3.36 21.57
N ALA A 154 14.51 2.70 20.64
CA ALA A 154 13.08 2.84 20.41
C ALA A 154 12.38 1.49 20.48
N LEU A 155 11.06 1.51 20.73
CA LEU A 155 10.25 0.30 20.71
C LEU A 155 9.69 0.10 19.30
N HIS A 156 9.88 -1.09 18.74
CA HIS A 156 9.17 -1.56 17.55
C HIS A 156 8.00 -2.45 17.98
N ILE A 157 6.87 -2.31 17.32
CA ILE A 157 5.65 -3.03 17.65
C ILE A 157 5.20 -3.81 16.43
N ILE A 158 5.10 -5.13 16.54
CA ILE A 158 4.56 -6.00 15.50
C ILE A 158 3.27 -6.61 15.99
N ASN A 159 2.22 -6.47 15.21
CA ASN A 159 0.96 -7.17 15.41
C ASN A 159 0.94 -8.43 14.55
N GLU A 160 0.92 -9.61 15.19
CA GLU A 160 0.78 -10.88 14.50
C GLU A 160 -0.62 -11.44 14.70
N LEU A 161 -1.29 -11.79 13.59
CA LEU A 161 -2.66 -12.30 13.61
C LEU A 161 -2.96 -13.16 12.37
N PRO A 162 -4.05 -13.98 12.41
CA PRO A 162 -4.54 -14.67 11.22
C PRO A 162 -4.88 -13.72 10.09
N LEU A 163 -4.55 -14.08 8.84
CA LEU A 163 -4.76 -13.24 7.65
C LEU A 163 -6.22 -12.80 7.51
N GLU A 164 -7.19 -13.67 7.76
CA GLU A 164 -8.60 -13.30 7.64
C GLU A 164 -9.00 -12.25 8.68
N GLU A 165 -8.47 -12.32 9.90
CA GLU A 165 -8.72 -11.31 10.94
C GLU A 165 -8.06 -9.96 10.63
N TYR A 166 -6.89 -9.97 9.97
CA TYR A 166 -6.28 -8.76 9.43
C TYR A 166 -7.22 -8.05 8.43
N LEU A 167 -7.86 -8.82 7.55
CA LEU A 167 -8.79 -8.27 6.56
C LEU A 167 -10.04 -7.65 7.17
N TYR A 168 -10.48 -8.06 8.36
CA TYR A 168 -11.61 -7.42 9.05
C TYR A 168 -11.38 -5.94 9.34
N SER A 169 -10.12 -5.53 9.48
CA SER A 169 -9.72 -4.14 9.72
C SER A 169 -9.18 -3.43 8.47
N VAL A 170 -8.73 -4.18 7.46
CA VAL A 170 -8.28 -3.60 6.18
C VAL A 170 -9.48 -3.19 5.33
N VAL A 171 -10.46 -4.09 5.13
CA VAL A 171 -11.58 -3.82 4.21
C VAL A 171 -12.33 -2.53 4.58
N PRO A 172 -12.75 -2.29 5.84
CA PRO A 172 -13.43 -1.05 6.20
C PRO A 172 -12.50 0.18 6.17
N SER A 173 -11.19 -0.01 6.32
CA SER A 173 -10.22 1.08 6.25
C SER A 173 -9.91 1.52 4.82
N GLU A 174 -10.15 0.65 3.83
CA GLU A 174 -9.89 0.90 2.41
C GLU A 174 -11.15 1.27 1.63
N MET A 175 -12.30 0.73 1.98
CA MET A 175 -13.56 0.90 1.22
C MET A 175 -14.71 1.25 2.16
N PRO A 176 -15.57 2.24 1.82
CA PRO A 176 -16.77 2.54 2.61
C PRO A 176 -17.64 1.29 2.86
N THR A 177 -18.04 1.07 4.09
CA THR A 177 -18.78 -0.14 4.51
C THR A 177 -20.22 -0.16 4.00
N GLU A 178 -20.74 1.00 3.58
CA GLU A 178 -22.04 1.18 2.93
C GLU A 178 -22.05 0.73 1.46
N TYR A 179 -20.90 0.38 0.90
CA TYR A 179 -20.81 -0.13 -0.46
C TYR A 179 -21.50 -1.48 -0.59
N GLN A 180 -21.91 -1.80 -1.82
CA GLN A 180 -22.63 -3.03 -2.13
C GLN A 180 -21.81 -4.28 -1.72
N LYS A 181 -22.48 -5.27 -1.19
CA LYS A 181 -21.87 -6.52 -0.68
C LYS A 181 -20.89 -7.16 -1.67
N GLU A 182 -21.23 -7.23 -2.97
CA GLU A 182 -20.36 -7.83 -3.98
C GLU A 182 -19.08 -6.99 -4.22
N ALA A 183 -19.13 -5.67 -4.01
CA ALA A 183 -17.95 -4.82 -4.05
C ALA A 183 -17.05 -5.03 -2.81
N LEU A 184 -17.63 -5.13 -1.61
CA LEU A 184 -16.88 -5.46 -0.39
C LEU A 184 -16.22 -6.83 -0.49
N LYS A 185 -16.89 -7.83 -1.11
CA LYS A 185 -16.32 -9.15 -1.40
C LYS A 185 -15.14 -9.04 -2.36
N ALA A 186 -15.27 -8.26 -3.45
CA ALA A 186 -14.19 -8.03 -4.39
C ALA A 186 -12.99 -7.35 -3.72
N GLN A 187 -13.24 -6.38 -2.83
CA GLN A 187 -12.19 -5.74 -2.03
C GLN A 187 -11.50 -6.74 -1.10
N ALA A 188 -12.25 -7.60 -0.42
CA ALA A 188 -11.68 -8.62 0.46
C ALA A 188 -10.77 -9.60 -0.29
N VAL A 189 -11.18 -10.06 -1.47
CA VAL A 189 -10.37 -10.93 -2.34
C VAL A 189 -9.11 -10.20 -2.85
N CYS A 190 -9.22 -8.95 -3.27
CA CYS A 190 -8.07 -8.14 -3.65
C CYS A 190 -7.11 -7.97 -2.48
N ALA A 191 -7.60 -7.55 -1.32
CA ALA A 191 -6.78 -7.32 -0.14
C ALA A 191 -6.05 -8.60 0.32
N ARG A 192 -6.72 -9.76 0.27
CA ARG A 192 -6.14 -11.07 0.58
C ARG A 192 -5.02 -11.43 -0.41
N SER A 193 -5.29 -11.32 -1.71
CA SER A 193 -4.30 -11.63 -2.75
C SER A 193 -3.06 -10.73 -2.62
N TYR A 194 -3.28 -9.43 -2.39
CA TYR A 194 -2.20 -8.48 -2.15
C TYR A 194 -1.39 -8.85 -0.90
N ALA A 195 -2.05 -9.10 0.23
CA ALA A 195 -1.38 -9.45 1.48
C ALA A 195 -0.51 -10.71 1.34
N ILE A 196 -1.01 -11.76 0.68
CA ILE A 196 -0.26 -13.00 0.41
C ILE A 196 0.99 -12.70 -0.42
N LYS A 197 0.89 -11.84 -1.43
CA LYS A 197 2.08 -11.43 -2.21
C LYS A 197 3.10 -10.67 -1.37
N GLN A 198 2.65 -9.82 -0.43
CA GLN A 198 3.56 -9.12 0.48
C GLN A 198 4.19 -10.08 1.50
N MET A 199 3.44 -11.06 2.00
CA MET A 199 3.97 -12.09 2.90
C MET A 199 5.09 -12.92 2.25
N ALA A 200 4.97 -13.22 0.96
CA ALA A 200 6.03 -13.86 0.18
C ALA A 200 7.20 -12.91 -0.16
N GLY A 201 7.02 -11.61 0.04
CA GLY A 201 8.04 -10.58 -0.21
C GLY A 201 9.00 -10.43 0.96
N LYS A 202 10.13 -9.74 0.71
CA LYS A 202 11.17 -9.52 1.73
C LYS A 202 11.36 -8.04 2.07
N ARG A 203 10.38 -7.17 1.71
CA ARG A 203 10.54 -5.71 1.83
C ARG A 203 10.79 -5.23 3.27
N LEU A 204 10.10 -5.82 4.24
CA LEU A 204 10.23 -5.50 5.68
C LEU A 204 10.80 -6.67 6.51
N ALA A 205 11.41 -7.67 5.85
CA ALA A 205 11.93 -8.86 6.53
C ALA A 205 12.98 -8.52 7.60
N ALA A 206 13.83 -7.52 7.35
CA ALA A 206 14.80 -7.04 8.33
C ALA A 206 14.17 -6.44 9.60
N LEU A 207 12.89 -6.07 9.55
CA LEU A 207 12.12 -5.58 10.67
C LEU A 207 11.23 -6.66 11.30
N GLY A 208 11.34 -7.91 10.86
CA GLY A 208 10.51 -9.01 11.34
C GLY A 208 9.04 -8.92 10.89
N ALA A 209 8.72 -8.14 9.86
CA ALA A 209 7.36 -7.87 9.41
C ALA A 209 7.15 -8.18 7.92
N HIS A 210 5.89 -8.42 7.54
CA HIS A 210 5.47 -8.58 6.15
C HIS A 210 5.04 -7.24 5.54
N VAL A 211 4.28 -6.45 6.29
CA VAL A 211 3.68 -5.17 5.88
C VAL A 211 3.75 -4.17 7.04
N ASP A 212 3.54 -2.89 6.74
CA ASP A 212 3.17 -1.89 7.74
C ASP A 212 1.68 -1.53 7.66
N ASP A 213 1.21 -0.67 8.57
CA ASP A 213 -0.20 -0.27 8.69
C ASP A 213 -0.56 0.97 7.85
N SER A 214 0.33 1.41 6.94
CA SER A 214 0.19 2.65 6.18
C SER A 214 -0.25 2.43 4.72
N VAL A 215 -0.54 3.53 4.04
CA VAL A 215 -0.84 3.57 2.59
C VAL A 215 0.31 3.07 1.68
N ALA A 216 1.50 2.80 2.24
CA ALA A 216 2.60 2.19 1.50
C ALA A 216 2.36 0.70 1.19
N PHE A 217 1.43 0.09 1.91
CA PHE A 217 0.92 -1.28 1.74
C PHE A 217 -0.61 -1.25 1.64
N GLN A 218 -1.32 -1.52 2.72
CA GLN A 218 -2.78 -1.42 2.84
C GLN A 218 -3.11 -0.71 4.16
N VAL A 219 -4.05 0.22 4.12
CA VAL A 219 -4.48 0.91 5.33
C VAL A 219 -5.07 -0.11 6.30
N TYR A 220 -4.45 -0.22 7.46
CA TYR A 220 -4.84 -1.18 8.48
C TYR A 220 -5.32 -0.48 9.74
N ASN A 221 -6.51 -0.88 10.22
CA ASN A 221 -7.11 -0.43 11.47
C ASN A 221 -7.28 1.10 11.61
N ASN A 222 -7.51 1.81 10.47
CA ASN A 222 -7.84 3.23 10.47
C ASN A 222 -9.31 3.50 10.80
N LEU A 223 -10.19 2.54 10.52
CA LEU A 223 -11.59 2.50 10.91
C LEU A 223 -11.88 1.22 11.72
N ARG A 224 -12.97 1.26 12.50
CA ARG A 224 -13.42 0.09 13.25
C ARG A 224 -13.86 -1.02 12.33
N GLU A 225 -13.72 -2.26 12.79
CA GLU A 225 -14.34 -3.42 12.15
C GLU A 225 -15.84 -3.20 11.99
N ASP A 226 -16.38 -3.65 10.87
CA ASP A 226 -17.77 -3.51 10.50
C ASP A 226 -18.38 -4.85 10.09
N ALA A 227 -19.65 -5.08 10.44
CA ALA A 227 -20.31 -6.35 10.21
C ALA A 227 -20.43 -6.73 8.72
N ALA A 228 -20.67 -5.77 7.83
CA ALA A 228 -20.77 -6.03 6.40
C ALA A 228 -19.40 -6.41 5.82
N SER A 229 -18.33 -5.73 6.26
CA SER A 229 -16.96 -6.04 5.88
C SER A 229 -16.53 -7.42 6.39
N ILE A 230 -16.81 -7.76 7.64
CA ILE A 230 -16.54 -9.09 8.21
C ILE A 230 -17.29 -10.18 7.43
N ALA A 231 -18.58 -9.95 7.11
CA ALA A 231 -19.36 -10.91 6.32
C ALA A 231 -18.75 -11.11 4.93
N ALA A 232 -18.32 -10.04 4.25
CA ALA A 232 -17.69 -10.11 2.94
C ALA A 232 -16.36 -10.90 2.97
N VAL A 233 -15.54 -10.69 3.99
CA VAL A 233 -14.30 -11.47 4.20
C VAL A 233 -14.61 -12.94 4.42
N ASN A 234 -15.55 -13.26 5.29
CA ASN A 234 -15.92 -14.65 5.62
C ASN A 234 -16.52 -15.39 4.43
N GLU A 235 -17.39 -14.75 3.66
CA GLU A 235 -18.01 -15.35 2.46
C GLU A 235 -16.99 -15.58 1.31
N THR A 236 -15.87 -14.91 1.34
CA THR A 236 -14.79 -15.06 0.37
C THR A 236 -13.53 -15.71 0.98
N LYS A 237 -13.65 -16.31 2.16
CA LYS A 237 -12.51 -16.89 2.88
C LYS A 237 -11.67 -17.80 1.97
N GLY A 238 -10.36 -17.56 1.94
CA GLY A 238 -9.41 -18.31 1.13
C GLY A 238 -9.46 -18.03 -0.38
N GLN A 239 -10.42 -17.23 -0.90
CA GLN A 239 -10.46 -16.89 -2.31
C GLN A 239 -9.40 -15.85 -2.66
N VAL A 240 -8.66 -16.09 -3.74
CA VAL A 240 -7.62 -15.20 -4.28
C VAL A 240 -7.78 -15.02 -5.77
N VAL A 241 -7.30 -13.91 -6.29
CA VAL A 241 -7.10 -13.71 -7.73
C VAL A 241 -5.83 -14.44 -8.15
N PHE A 242 -5.93 -15.30 -9.15
CA PHE A 242 -4.82 -16.09 -9.66
C PHE A 242 -4.58 -15.76 -11.13
N ALA A 243 -3.36 -15.44 -11.48
CA ALA A 243 -2.93 -15.11 -12.83
C ALA A 243 -1.45 -15.43 -13.02
N GLU A 244 -1.03 -15.70 -14.24
CA GLU A 244 0.37 -16.01 -14.56
C GLU A 244 0.94 -17.14 -13.66
N ASN A 245 0.12 -18.16 -13.37
CA ASN A 245 0.44 -19.33 -12.52
C ASN A 245 0.82 -19.01 -11.07
N GLN A 246 0.33 -17.90 -10.53
CA GLN A 246 0.57 -17.48 -9.13
C GLN A 246 -0.57 -16.62 -8.61
N VAL A 247 -0.60 -16.39 -7.30
CA VAL A 247 -1.46 -15.36 -6.72
C VAL A 247 -1.10 -14.00 -7.32
N ALA A 248 -2.09 -13.25 -7.78
CA ALA A 248 -1.89 -11.99 -8.48
C ALA A 248 -1.58 -10.83 -7.52
N GLU A 249 -0.83 -9.87 -8.00
CA GLU A 249 -0.68 -8.54 -7.35
C GLU A 249 -1.93 -7.71 -7.64
N THR A 250 -2.86 -7.64 -6.71
CA THR A 250 -4.16 -7.00 -6.88
C THR A 250 -4.16 -5.61 -6.25
N TYR A 251 -3.79 -4.62 -7.03
CA TYR A 251 -3.87 -3.22 -6.62
C TYR A 251 -5.30 -2.69 -6.73
N PHE A 252 -5.62 -1.67 -5.95
CA PHE A 252 -6.90 -0.99 -5.99
C PHE A 252 -6.75 0.49 -5.64
N TYR A 253 -7.70 1.31 -6.03
CA TYR A 253 -7.69 2.75 -5.83
C TYR A 253 -9.13 3.29 -5.79
N SER A 254 -9.31 4.49 -5.28
CA SER A 254 -10.65 5.01 -4.94
C SER A 254 -11.54 5.20 -6.17
N VAL A 255 -11.12 6.01 -7.16
CA VAL A 255 -11.98 6.44 -8.28
C VAL A 255 -11.19 6.48 -9.58
N SER A 256 -11.72 5.85 -10.63
CA SER A 256 -11.13 5.91 -11.96
C SER A 256 -11.49 7.22 -12.68
N ALA A 257 -10.55 7.69 -13.51
CA ALA A 257 -10.83 8.74 -14.49
C ALA A 257 -11.66 8.25 -15.71
N GLY A 258 -11.98 6.94 -15.75
CA GLY A 258 -12.64 6.25 -16.87
C GLY A 258 -11.69 5.33 -17.65
N VAL A 259 -10.48 5.16 -17.15
CA VAL A 259 -9.43 4.30 -17.68
C VAL A 259 -8.55 3.81 -16.54
N SER A 260 -8.07 2.56 -16.58
CA SER A 260 -7.05 2.05 -15.68
C SER A 260 -5.65 2.18 -16.30
N ALA A 261 -4.64 2.32 -15.45
CA ALA A 261 -3.24 2.36 -15.86
C ALA A 261 -2.60 0.96 -15.83
N GLY A 262 -1.60 0.76 -16.67
CA GLY A 262 -0.70 -0.38 -16.55
C GLY A 262 0.35 -0.16 -15.46
N ILE A 263 0.83 -1.25 -14.87
CA ILE A 263 1.82 -1.20 -13.78
C ILE A 263 3.12 -0.48 -14.19
N LYS A 264 3.58 -0.65 -15.43
CA LYS A 264 4.75 0.04 -15.96
C LYS A 264 4.58 1.55 -16.09
N GLU A 265 3.36 2.01 -16.30
CA GLU A 265 3.09 3.45 -16.48
C GLU A 265 3.23 4.21 -15.16
N VAL A 266 2.83 3.57 -14.06
CA VAL A 266 2.78 4.21 -12.74
C VAL A 266 4.06 3.98 -11.95
N TRP A 267 4.53 2.74 -11.84
CA TRP A 267 5.68 2.38 -10.98
C TRP A 267 6.93 2.01 -11.74
N PHE A 268 6.97 2.14 -13.07
CA PHE A 268 8.12 1.78 -13.91
C PHE A 268 8.59 0.34 -13.65
N ALA A 269 7.66 -0.56 -13.40
CA ALA A 269 7.94 -1.97 -13.18
C ALA A 269 8.76 -2.55 -14.35
N LYS A 270 9.72 -3.43 -14.03
CA LYS A 270 10.58 -4.06 -15.06
C LYS A 270 9.78 -4.88 -16.07
N LYS A 271 8.72 -5.55 -15.62
CA LYS A 271 7.82 -6.36 -16.46
C LYS A 271 6.38 -5.89 -16.33
N ASP A 272 5.62 -5.95 -17.42
CA ASP A 272 4.17 -5.83 -17.36
C ASP A 272 3.57 -7.07 -16.72
N ARG A 273 2.33 -6.91 -16.25
CA ARG A 273 1.47 -8.01 -15.86
C ARG A 273 0.31 -8.07 -16.84
N SER A 274 0.07 -9.24 -17.44
CA SER A 274 -0.99 -9.42 -18.44
C SER A 274 -2.38 -8.99 -17.93
N TYR A 275 -2.61 -9.14 -16.63
CA TYR A 275 -3.85 -8.80 -15.93
C TYR A 275 -3.90 -7.36 -15.38
N LEU A 276 -2.83 -6.55 -15.53
CA LEU A 276 -2.73 -5.14 -15.10
C LEU A 276 -2.34 -4.24 -16.28
N MET A 277 -2.95 -4.47 -17.43
CA MET A 277 -2.74 -3.65 -18.63
C MET A 277 -3.67 -2.43 -18.63
N PRO A 278 -3.26 -1.32 -19.28
CA PRO A 278 -4.14 -0.19 -19.48
C PRO A 278 -5.46 -0.62 -20.15
N CYS A 279 -6.57 -0.29 -19.55
CA CYS A 279 -7.89 -0.65 -20.01
C CYS A 279 -8.85 0.54 -19.97
N VAL A 280 -9.54 0.78 -21.07
CA VAL A 280 -10.62 1.78 -21.08
C VAL A 280 -11.84 1.18 -20.40
N LEU A 281 -12.27 1.82 -19.30
CA LEU A 281 -13.38 1.38 -18.46
C LEU A 281 -14.71 1.99 -18.92
N LEU A 282 -14.89 2.14 -20.23
CA LEU A 282 -15.94 2.92 -20.86
C LEU A 282 -16.44 2.25 -22.13
N GLY A 283 -17.72 2.55 -22.50
CA GLY A 283 -18.31 2.06 -23.72
C GLY A 283 -17.61 2.50 -25.02
N ASP A 284 -18.06 1.99 -26.14
CA ASP A 284 -17.37 1.93 -27.44
C ASP A 284 -16.91 3.26 -28.07
N SER A 285 -17.47 4.40 -27.67
CA SER A 285 -17.23 5.71 -28.31
C SER A 285 -15.81 6.28 -28.12
N ARG A 286 -14.97 5.69 -27.27
CA ARG A 286 -13.64 6.20 -26.94
C ARG A 286 -12.48 5.35 -27.44
N LYS A 287 -12.76 4.28 -28.16
CA LYS A 287 -11.73 3.41 -28.78
C LYS A 287 -10.83 4.14 -29.80
N THR A 288 -11.24 5.34 -30.24
CA THR A 288 -10.56 6.13 -31.26
C THR A 288 -9.57 7.18 -30.69
N LEU A 289 -9.60 7.46 -29.39
CA LEU A 289 -8.71 8.46 -28.79
C LEU A 289 -7.34 7.83 -28.42
N ASP A 290 -6.29 8.45 -28.88
CA ASP A 290 -4.93 8.16 -28.45
C ASP A 290 -4.59 8.99 -27.22
N LEU A 291 -4.84 8.43 -26.02
CA LEU A 291 -4.64 9.14 -24.73
C LEU A 291 -3.18 9.51 -24.45
N GLN A 292 -2.23 9.04 -25.26
CA GLN A 292 -0.85 9.52 -25.18
C GLN A 292 -0.69 10.93 -25.75
N LYS A 293 -1.63 11.39 -26.59
CA LYS A 293 -1.65 12.74 -27.16
C LYS A 293 -2.42 13.70 -26.25
N GLU A 294 -1.79 14.84 -25.92
CA GLU A 294 -2.38 15.84 -25.02
C GLU A 294 -3.77 16.33 -25.50
N ALA A 295 -3.94 16.54 -26.80
CA ALA A 295 -5.19 16.99 -27.38
C ALA A 295 -6.33 15.96 -27.20
N ASP A 296 -6.04 14.68 -27.41
CA ASP A 296 -7.02 13.61 -27.26
C ASP A 296 -7.33 13.35 -25.77
N PHE A 297 -6.29 13.42 -24.93
CA PHE A 297 -6.48 13.33 -23.47
C PHE A 297 -7.31 14.49 -22.93
N SER A 298 -7.12 15.72 -23.43
CA SER A 298 -7.95 16.87 -23.06
C SER A 298 -9.42 16.68 -23.48
N LYS A 299 -9.68 16.10 -24.66
CA LYS A 299 -11.06 15.74 -25.09
C LYS A 299 -11.65 14.66 -24.18
N PHE A 300 -10.86 13.64 -23.84
CA PHE A 300 -11.26 12.58 -22.91
C PHE A 300 -11.70 13.11 -21.54
N LEU A 301 -10.98 14.07 -20.97
CA LEU A 301 -11.35 14.67 -19.68
C LEU A 301 -12.63 15.51 -19.75
N LYS A 302 -12.92 16.13 -20.91
CA LYS A 302 -14.15 16.89 -21.11
C LYS A 302 -15.37 15.99 -21.32
N ASP A 303 -15.16 14.76 -21.76
CA ASP A 303 -16.23 13.81 -21.97
C ASP A 303 -16.65 13.19 -20.62
N GLU A 304 -17.85 13.52 -20.16
CA GLU A 304 -18.44 13.03 -18.92
C GLU A 304 -19.22 11.72 -19.07
N THR A 305 -19.07 11.03 -20.19
CA THR A 305 -19.87 9.86 -20.51
C THR A 305 -19.58 8.63 -19.64
N LYS A 306 -20.43 7.65 -19.83
CA LYS A 306 -20.73 6.42 -19.08
C LYS A 306 -19.50 5.58 -18.69
N SER A 307 -18.94 5.85 -17.54
CA SER A 307 -18.04 4.96 -16.80
C SER A 307 -18.74 4.50 -15.53
N TYR A 308 -18.40 3.36 -15.01
CA TYR A 308 -18.83 2.93 -13.69
C TYR A 308 -18.49 3.97 -12.59
N ASP A 309 -17.45 4.77 -12.79
CA ASP A 309 -17.05 5.83 -11.85
C ASP A 309 -17.71 7.20 -12.11
N ALA A 310 -18.50 7.34 -13.17
CA ALA A 310 -19.01 8.65 -13.60
C ALA A 310 -19.86 9.40 -12.55
N ASN A 311 -20.47 8.66 -11.61
CA ASN A 311 -21.26 9.23 -10.52
C ASN A 311 -20.42 9.70 -9.33
N SER A 312 -19.13 9.35 -9.29
CA SER A 312 -18.25 9.77 -8.21
C SER A 312 -17.93 11.26 -8.27
N PRO A 313 -17.94 11.97 -7.13
CA PRO A 313 -17.50 13.36 -7.07
C PRO A 313 -16.06 13.57 -7.61
N TRP A 314 -15.16 12.60 -7.40
CA TRP A 314 -13.79 12.67 -7.86
C TRP A 314 -13.59 12.20 -9.31
N TYR A 315 -14.64 11.83 -10.01
CA TYR A 315 -14.54 11.46 -11.43
C TYR A 315 -13.95 12.58 -12.28
N ARG A 316 -14.27 13.84 -11.92
CA ARG A 316 -13.64 15.05 -12.49
C ARG A 316 -13.34 16.04 -11.38
N TRP A 317 -12.21 16.69 -11.52
CA TRP A 317 -11.79 17.72 -10.56
C TRP A 317 -10.99 18.82 -11.26
N ARG A 318 -10.94 19.98 -10.63
CA ARG A 318 -10.16 21.14 -11.09
C ARG A 318 -9.57 21.87 -9.89
N THR A 319 -8.34 22.39 -10.08
CA THR A 319 -7.71 23.30 -9.10
C THR A 319 -6.95 24.38 -9.83
N THR A 320 -6.83 25.56 -9.20
CA THR A 320 -6.02 26.67 -9.70
C THR A 320 -4.89 26.92 -8.71
N VAL A 321 -3.69 27.00 -9.21
CA VAL A 321 -2.46 27.18 -8.44
C VAL A 321 -1.76 28.43 -8.98
N SER A 322 -1.53 29.45 -8.13
CA SER A 322 -0.73 30.60 -8.56
C SER A 322 0.72 30.18 -8.80
N GLU A 323 1.44 30.91 -9.68
CA GLU A 323 2.86 30.65 -9.92
C GLU A 323 3.67 30.62 -8.63
N LYS A 324 3.38 31.54 -7.71
CA LYS A 324 4.03 31.60 -6.39
C LYS A 324 3.77 30.34 -5.55
N GLN A 325 2.54 29.84 -5.51
CA GLN A 325 2.22 28.61 -4.80
C GLN A 325 2.90 27.39 -5.43
N LEU A 326 2.88 27.29 -6.77
CA LEU A 326 3.50 26.19 -7.48
C LEU A 326 5.03 26.20 -7.26
N GLN A 327 5.66 27.37 -7.33
CA GLN A 327 7.07 27.58 -6.99
C GLN A 327 7.37 27.07 -5.58
N GLN A 328 6.54 27.44 -4.61
CA GLN A 328 6.71 27.02 -3.22
C GLN A 328 6.62 25.50 -3.07
N PHE A 329 5.55 24.86 -3.60
CA PHE A 329 5.37 23.40 -3.49
C PHE A 329 6.54 22.63 -4.09
N ILE A 330 7.03 23.05 -5.25
CA ILE A 330 8.16 22.38 -5.88
C ILE A 330 9.44 22.58 -5.06
N SER A 331 9.73 23.81 -4.63
CA SER A 331 10.93 24.13 -3.87
C SER A 331 11.01 23.37 -2.53
N GLU A 332 9.89 23.22 -1.84
CA GLU A 332 9.81 22.50 -0.56
C GLU A 332 10.04 20.99 -0.71
N LYS A 333 9.64 20.41 -1.84
CA LYS A 333 9.57 18.95 -2.00
C LYS A 333 10.63 18.34 -2.93
N ILE A 334 11.13 19.11 -3.87
CA ILE A 334 11.98 18.59 -4.96
C ILE A 334 13.24 17.88 -4.46
N LYS A 335 13.89 18.44 -3.44
CA LYS A 335 15.11 17.86 -2.85
C LYS A 335 14.85 16.50 -2.24
N SER A 336 13.83 16.38 -1.39
CA SER A 336 13.49 15.12 -0.75
C SER A 336 13.00 14.06 -1.75
N ARG A 337 12.34 14.48 -2.84
CA ARG A 337 11.96 13.58 -3.93
C ARG A 337 13.18 13.07 -4.72
N TYR A 338 14.14 13.95 -4.95
CA TYR A 338 15.40 13.56 -5.56
C TYR A 338 16.17 12.56 -4.69
N GLU A 339 16.33 12.84 -3.41
CA GLU A 339 17.04 11.95 -2.47
C GLU A 339 16.41 10.55 -2.37
N LYS A 340 15.07 10.46 -2.44
CA LYS A 340 14.36 9.16 -2.46
C LYS A 340 14.62 8.35 -3.72
N ASN A 341 14.71 8.98 -4.87
CA ASN A 341 15.04 8.30 -6.13
C ASN A 341 15.68 9.28 -7.14
N PRO A 342 17.01 9.43 -7.12
CA PRO A 342 17.73 10.37 -7.96
C PRO A 342 17.48 10.19 -9.46
N THR A 343 17.28 8.95 -9.94
CA THR A 343 17.10 8.66 -11.38
C THR A 343 15.81 9.23 -11.95
N GLN A 344 14.83 9.55 -11.09
CA GLN A 344 13.52 10.06 -11.50
C GLN A 344 13.46 11.60 -11.63
N ILE A 345 14.56 12.30 -11.30
CA ILE A 345 14.65 13.75 -11.45
C ILE A 345 15.97 14.07 -12.13
N GLN A 346 15.90 14.62 -13.32
CA GLN A 346 17.06 14.90 -14.17
C GLN A 346 17.16 16.38 -14.49
N THR A 347 18.38 16.91 -14.51
CA THR A 347 18.69 18.30 -14.82
C THR A 347 19.29 18.40 -16.22
N LYS A 348 18.84 19.41 -17.00
CA LYS A 348 19.37 19.70 -18.32
C LYS A 348 20.84 20.15 -18.24
N GLN A 349 21.68 19.53 -19.02
CA GLN A 349 23.10 19.90 -19.15
C GLN A 349 23.32 20.94 -20.24
N LYS A 350 24.53 21.49 -20.30
CA LYS A 350 24.92 22.50 -21.31
C LYS A 350 24.81 21.99 -22.76
N ASP A 351 25.04 20.70 -22.97
CA ASP A 351 24.90 20.03 -24.28
C ASP A 351 23.46 19.66 -24.63
N GLY A 352 22.48 19.98 -23.75
CA GLY A 352 21.07 19.71 -23.95
C GLY A 352 20.58 18.32 -23.43
N THR A 353 21.50 17.46 -23.02
CA THR A 353 21.16 16.15 -22.40
C THR A 353 20.59 16.32 -21.01
N PHE A 354 20.01 15.27 -20.45
CA PHE A 354 19.42 15.27 -19.12
C PHE A 354 20.01 14.16 -18.26
N PHE A 355 20.56 14.54 -17.10
CA PHE A 355 21.15 13.61 -16.15
C PHE A 355 20.73 13.93 -14.71
N SER A 356 20.81 12.92 -13.85
CA SER A 356 20.58 13.03 -12.41
C SER A 356 21.85 13.59 -11.74
N THR A 357 21.89 14.89 -11.50
CA THR A 357 23.07 15.59 -10.98
C THR A 357 22.91 16.13 -9.56
N GLY A 358 21.72 16.06 -8.97
CA GLY A 358 21.42 16.71 -7.69
C GLY A 358 21.16 18.22 -7.77
N GLN A 359 21.38 18.85 -8.92
CA GLN A 359 21.10 20.26 -9.14
C GLN A 359 19.61 20.47 -9.39
N THR A 360 18.83 20.46 -8.33
CA THR A 360 17.36 20.54 -8.40
C THR A 360 16.80 21.95 -8.23
N GLU A 361 17.64 22.95 -8.02
CA GLU A 361 17.21 24.33 -7.85
C GLU A 361 16.73 24.92 -9.18
N LEU A 362 15.43 25.22 -9.32
CA LEU A 362 14.84 25.74 -10.55
C LEU A 362 15.05 27.25 -10.75
N GLY A 363 15.18 28.00 -9.66
CA GLY A 363 14.95 29.45 -9.70
C GLY A 363 13.47 29.75 -9.96
N GLU A 364 13.16 30.86 -10.62
CA GLU A 364 11.80 31.24 -10.98
C GLU A 364 11.25 30.32 -12.08
N ILE A 365 10.04 29.76 -11.89
CA ILE A 365 9.41 28.88 -12.88
C ILE A 365 8.93 29.70 -14.08
N LYS A 366 9.39 29.31 -15.27
CA LYS A 366 9.01 29.93 -16.55
C LYS A 366 7.95 29.12 -17.29
N LYS A 367 8.05 27.78 -17.24
CA LYS A 367 7.16 26.87 -17.97
C LYS A 367 7.04 25.52 -17.26
N VAL A 368 5.83 24.98 -17.29
CA VAL A 368 5.53 23.60 -16.86
C VAL A 368 4.74 22.92 -17.96
N GLU A 369 5.19 21.74 -18.40
CA GLU A 369 4.55 21.01 -19.49
C GLU A 369 4.63 19.49 -19.27
N ILE A 370 3.58 18.76 -19.66
CA ILE A 370 3.60 17.31 -19.71
C ILE A 370 4.28 16.89 -21.02
N LEU A 371 5.39 16.18 -20.92
CA LEU A 371 6.13 15.70 -22.10
C LEU A 371 5.71 14.31 -22.55
N LYS A 372 5.24 13.47 -21.61
CA LYS A 372 4.87 12.10 -21.94
C LYS A 372 3.70 11.63 -21.08
N ARG A 373 2.77 10.95 -21.74
CA ARG A 373 1.68 10.20 -21.13
C ARG A 373 1.85 8.71 -21.39
N GLY A 374 1.37 7.89 -20.46
CA GLY A 374 1.20 6.46 -20.67
C GLY A 374 0.04 6.18 -21.65
N LYS A 375 -0.12 4.94 -22.08
CA LYS A 375 -1.24 4.49 -22.94
C LYS A 375 -2.61 4.78 -22.31
N SER A 376 -2.68 4.76 -20.98
CA SER A 376 -3.88 5.13 -20.20
C SER A 376 -4.15 6.63 -20.18
N GLY A 377 -3.23 7.47 -20.64
CA GLY A 377 -3.31 8.93 -20.53
C GLY A 377 -2.70 9.49 -19.23
N VAL A 378 -2.28 8.64 -18.29
CA VAL A 378 -1.61 9.08 -17.07
C VAL A 378 -0.34 9.86 -17.40
N ALA A 379 -0.11 11.00 -16.75
CA ALA A 379 1.10 11.79 -16.91
C ALA A 379 2.31 11.04 -16.29
N VAL A 380 3.31 10.70 -17.09
CA VAL A 380 4.48 9.92 -16.65
C VAL A 380 5.78 10.72 -16.69
N MET A 381 5.81 11.84 -17.42
CA MET A 381 6.95 12.75 -17.47
C MET A 381 6.50 14.18 -17.71
N ALA A 382 7.00 15.09 -16.89
CA ALA A 382 6.84 16.52 -17.08
C ALA A 382 8.21 17.22 -17.18
N GLN A 383 8.26 18.38 -17.82
CA GLN A 383 9.40 19.27 -17.81
C GLN A 383 9.01 20.58 -17.12
N ILE A 384 9.88 21.03 -16.24
CA ILE A 384 9.78 22.32 -15.56
C ILE A 384 10.98 23.16 -15.97
N THR A 385 10.75 24.25 -16.67
CA THR A 385 11.78 25.20 -17.07
C THR A 385 11.80 26.34 -16.06
N GLY A 386 12.89 26.50 -15.37
CA GLY A 386 13.13 27.60 -14.44
C GLY A 386 14.19 28.58 -14.99
N SER A 387 14.44 29.66 -14.24
CA SER A 387 15.46 30.66 -14.57
C SER A 387 16.88 30.14 -14.34
N LYS A 388 17.11 29.17 -13.48
CA LYS A 388 18.42 28.57 -13.18
C LYS A 388 18.62 27.25 -13.91
N ASN A 389 17.64 26.33 -13.81
CA ASN A 389 17.72 24.99 -14.37
C ASN A 389 16.42 24.59 -15.08
N THR A 390 16.51 23.59 -15.95
CA THR A 390 15.38 22.87 -16.51
C THR A 390 15.43 21.44 -16.01
N LEU A 391 14.33 20.97 -15.40
CA LEU A 391 14.22 19.63 -14.84
C LEU A 391 13.23 18.78 -15.62
N ARG A 392 13.53 17.50 -15.78
CA ARG A 392 12.58 16.44 -16.16
C ARG A 392 12.24 15.61 -14.94
N ILE A 393 10.95 15.51 -14.69
CA ILE A 393 10.38 14.78 -13.55
C ILE A 393 9.65 13.56 -14.09
N TYR A 394 10.03 12.41 -13.59
CA TYR A 394 9.45 11.13 -13.97
C TYR A 394 8.54 10.61 -12.86
N THR A 395 7.64 9.72 -13.19
CA THR A 395 6.59 9.05 -12.42
C THR A 395 5.38 9.92 -12.09
N GLU A 396 4.20 9.31 -12.17
CA GLU A 396 2.95 10.00 -11.83
C GLU A 396 2.95 10.48 -10.38
N TYR A 397 3.54 9.68 -9.47
CA TYR A 397 3.58 10.03 -8.06
C TYR A 397 4.45 11.28 -7.79
N ASN A 398 5.61 11.43 -8.46
CA ASN A 398 6.39 12.65 -8.33
C ASN A 398 5.64 13.87 -8.85
N LEU A 399 4.94 13.73 -9.99
CA LEU A 399 4.15 14.83 -10.56
C LEU A 399 3.02 15.24 -9.63
N ARG A 400 2.26 14.28 -9.11
CA ARG A 400 1.19 14.54 -8.12
C ARG A 400 1.74 15.24 -6.88
N ASN A 401 2.85 14.76 -6.36
CA ASN A 401 3.46 15.29 -5.13
C ASN A 401 3.99 16.70 -5.32
N LEU A 402 4.70 16.97 -6.41
CA LEU A 402 5.32 18.28 -6.67
C LEU A 402 4.32 19.37 -7.05
N PHE A 403 3.24 19.01 -7.75
CA PHE A 403 2.24 19.99 -8.21
C PHE A 403 1.06 20.16 -7.24
N GLY A 404 0.93 19.30 -6.22
CA GLY A 404 -0.13 19.34 -5.22
C GLY A 404 0.34 19.84 -3.86
N GLY A 405 -0.60 20.18 -2.98
CA GLY A 405 -0.32 20.58 -1.60
C GLY A 405 -1.60 20.87 -0.82
N GLU A 406 -1.53 20.78 0.50
CA GLU A 406 -2.68 20.85 1.42
C GLU A 406 -3.48 22.17 1.33
N LYS A 407 -2.83 23.25 0.89
CA LYS A 407 -3.46 24.57 0.73
C LYS A 407 -4.26 24.71 -0.55
N LEU A 408 -4.23 23.71 -1.45
CA LEU A 408 -5.02 23.75 -2.68
C LEU A 408 -6.48 23.44 -2.42
N ILE A 409 -7.34 24.17 -3.13
CA ILE A 409 -8.77 23.93 -3.16
C ILE A 409 -9.09 23.22 -4.48
N TYR A 410 -9.71 22.06 -4.37
CA TYR A 410 -10.15 21.25 -5.50
C TYR A 410 -11.66 21.38 -5.66
N LEU A 411 -12.11 21.89 -6.81
CA LEU A 411 -13.51 21.85 -7.21
C LEU A 411 -13.79 20.48 -7.85
N ARG A 412 -14.65 19.69 -7.22
CA ARG A 412 -15.06 18.37 -7.71
C ARG A 412 -16.24 18.45 -8.68
N LYS A 413 -16.58 17.31 -9.30
CA LYS A 413 -17.73 17.19 -10.21
C LYS A 413 -19.06 17.59 -9.56
N ASP A 414 -19.26 17.29 -8.27
CA ASP A 414 -20.44 17.66 -7.47
C ASP A 414 -20.48 19.13 -7.07
N LYS A 415 -19.58 19.97 -7.62
CA LYS A 415 -19.43 21.40 -7.33
C LYS A 415 -19.02 21.73 -5.89
N LYS A 416 -18.61 20.73 -5.10
CA LYS A 416 -18.07 20.96 -3.77
C LYS A 416 -16.57 21.19 -3.81
N GLU A 417 -16.10 22.07 -2.95
CA GLU A 417 -14.69 22.35 -2.74
C GLU A 417 -14.13 21.47 -1.63
N VAL A 418 -12.92 20.96 -1.84
CA VAL A 418 -12.18 20.15 -0.87
C VAL A 418 -10.74 20.63 -0.82
N SER A 419 -10.17 20.69 0.37
CA SER A 419 -8.76 21.02 0.61
C SER A 419 -8.09 19.95 1.52
N GLY A 420 -6.81 20.14 1.86
CA GLY A 420 -6.10 19.24 2.78
C GLY A 420 -5.44 18.03 2.10
N LEU A 421 -5.41 17.97 0.76
CA LEU A 421 -4.69 16.90 0.07
C LEU A 421 -3.20 17.24 -0.06
N SER A 422 -2.33 16.34 0.36
CA SER A 422 -0.87 16.51 0.29
C SER A 422 -0.31 16.47 -1.14
N CYS A 423 -1.07 15.92 -2.09
CA CYS A 423 -0.72 15.79 -3.51
C CYS A 423 -1.96 15.95 -4.41
N LEU A 424 -1.77 16.04 -5.74
CA LEU A 424 -2.89 16.01 -6.68
C LEU A 424 -3.69 14.69 -6.56
N PRO A 425 -5.01 14.72 -6.78
CA PRO A 425 -5.88 13.54 -6.62
C PRO A 425 -5.44 12.33 -7.45
N SER A 426 -4.95 12.55 -8.68
CA SER A 426 -4.50 11.50 -9.60
C SER A 426 -3.42 12.01 -10.56
N GLY A 427 -2.80 11.11 -11.32
CA GLY A 427 -1.90 11.42 -12.43
C GLY A 427 -2.62 11.73 -13.76
N TYR A 428 -3.95 11.73 -13.76
CA TYR A 428 -4.78 12.00 -14.95
C TYR A 428 -5.20 13.47 -14.99
N PHE A 429 -4.32 14.36 -15.44
CA PHE A 429 -4.60 15.79 -15.47
C PHE A 429 -3.94 16.49 -16.67
N THR A 430 -4.52 17.62 -17.07
CA THR A 430 -3.93 18.60 -17.99
C THR A 430 -3.47 19.82 -17.21
N ILE A 431 -2.53 20.59 -17.80
CA ILE A 431 -2.02 21.84 -17.25
C ILE A 431 -2.25 22.94 -18.26
N GLU A 432 -2.91 24.02 -17.87
CA GLU A 432 -3.10 25.22 -18.67
C GLU A 432 -2.56 26.44 -17.91
N LYS A 433 -1.68 27.23 -18.52
CA LYS A 433 -1.25 28.52 -17.95
C LYS A 433 -2.25 29.59 -18.32
N LYS A 434 -2.76 30.33 -17.32
CA LYS A 434 -3.67 31.46 -17.52
C LYS A 434 -3.26 32.62 -16.62
N GLY A 435 -2.69 33.66 -17.25
CA GLY A 435 -2.08 34.77 -16.49
C GLY A 435 -0.97 34.24 -15.56
N ASP A 436 -1.03 34.65 -14.30
CA ASP A 436 -0.08 34.25 -13.23
C ASP A 436 -0.49 32.97 -12.50
N SER A 437 -1.28 32.12 -13.15
CA SER A 437 -1.79 30.89 -12.55
C SER A 437 -1.71 29.71 -13.51
N TYR A 438 -1.60 28.51 -12.94
CA TYR A 438 -1.75 27.24 -13.61
C TYR A 438 -3.08 26.59 -13.21
N ILE A 439 -3.84 26.17 -14.21
CA ILE A 439 -5.09 25.46 -14.01
C ILE A 439 -4.81 23.97 -14.27
N PHE A 440 -5.07 23.15 -13.27
CA PHE A 440 -5.05 21.69 -13.38
C PHE A 440 -6.48 21.19 -13.51
N THR A 441 -6.77 20.50 -14.59
CA THR A 441 -8.05 19.82 -14.81
C THR A 441 -7.78 18.32 -14.89
N GLY A 442 -8.44 17.52 -14.07
CA GLY A 442 -8.14 16.10 -13.99
C GLY A 442 -9.36 15.23 -13.68
N GLY A 443 -9.11 13.93 -13.59
CA GLY A 443 -10.11 12.93 -13.25
C GLY A 443 -9.55 11.78 -12.44
N GLY A 444 -10.41 11.18 -11.59
CA GLY A 444 -10.06 10.07 -10.73
C GLY A 444 -9.37 10.47 -9.43
N TYR A 445 -9.25 9.48 -8.53
CA TYR A 445 -8.57 9.61 -7.24
C TYR A 445 -7.78 8.33 -6.95
N GLY A 446 -6.45 8.44 -6.85
CA GLY A 446 -5.52 7.35 -6.67
C GLY A 446 -4.61 7.11 -7.88
N HIS A 447 -3.86 6.01 -7.86
CA HIS A 447 -2.82 5.69 -8.86
C HIS A 447 -3.36 5.09 -10.18
N GLY A 448 -4.60 4.61 -10.20
CA GLY A 448 -5.25 4.12 -11.41
C GLY A 448 -4.92 2.67 -11.83
N VAL A 449 -4.13 1.92 -11.07
CA VAL A 449 -3.76 0.53 -11.40
C VAL A 449 -4.67 -0.46 -10.69
N GLY A 450 -5.23 -1.43 -11.43
CA GLY A 450 -6.09 -2.48 -10.88
C GLY A 450 -7.54 -2.03 -10.68
N MET A 451 -8.16 -2.39 -9.54
CA MET A 451 -9.59 -2.19 -9.30
C MET A 451 -9.91 -0.78 -8.79
N SER A 452 -10.86 -0.09 -9.47
CA SER A 452 -11.52 1.09 -8.90
C SER A 452 -12.56 0.66 -7.87
N GLN A 453 -12.43 1.14 -6.65
CA GLN A 453 -13.36 0.83 -5.55
C GLN A 453 -14.76 1.36 -5.82
N ASN A 454 -14.88 2.61 -6.28
CA ASN A 454 -16.16 3.19 -6.66
C ASN A 454 -16.76 2.50 -7.90
N GLY A 455 -15.92 2.18 -8.89
CA GLY A 455 -16.35 1.44 -10.08
C GLY A 455 -16.87 0.06 -9.72
N ALA A 456 -16.19 -0.68 -8.83
CA ALA A 456 -16.65 -1.96 -8.32
C ALA A 456 -18.00 -1.85 -7.61
N ASN A 457 -18.21 -0.79 -6.81
CA ASN A 457 -19.48 -0.53 -6.16
C ASN A 457 -20.62 -0.30 -7.16
N GLN A 458 -20.37 0.49 -8.22
CA GLN A 458 -21.38 0.74 -9.25
C GLN A 458 -21.69 -0.52 -10.10
N MET A 459 -20.68 -1.34 -10.37
CA MET A 459 -20.90 -2.64 -11.01
C MET A 459 -21.78 -3.55 -10.13
N ALA A 460 -21.50 -3.62 -8.84
CA ALA A 460 -22.30 -4.39 -7.88
C ALA A 460 -23.73 -3.85 -7.77
N ALA A 461 -23.93 -2.53 -7.78
CA ALA A 461 -25.27 -1.90 -7.79
C ALA A 461 -26.05 -2.22 -9.09
N GLN A 462 -25.35 -2.56 -10.18
CA GLN A 462 -25.96 -3.04 -11.44
C GLN A 462 -26.13 -4.56 -11.48
N GLY A 463 -25.95 -5.26 -10.35
CA GLY A 463 -26.17 -6.69 -10.21
C GLY A 463 -24.95 -7.57 -10.52
N LYS A 464 -23.78 -6.97 -10.82
CA LYS A 464 -22.54 -7.72 -11.06
C LYS A 464 -22.07 -8.42 -9.78
N LYS A 465 -21.66 -9.67 -9.93
CA LYS A 465 -21.11 -10.47 -8.83
C LYS A 465 -19.62 -10.22 -8.65
N CYS A 466 -19.09 -10.52 -7.47
CA CYS A 466 -17.69 -10.38 -7.12
C CYS A 466 -16.74 -10.92 -8.20
N GLU A 467 -16.99 -12.12 -8.72
CA GLU A 467 -16.17 -12.72 -9.76
C GLU A 467 -16.19 -11.92 -11.08
N GLU A 468 -17.34 -11.41 -11.49
CA GLU A 468 -17.46 -10.57 -12.69
C GLU A 468 -16.70 -9.24 -12.53
N ILE A 469 -16.78 -8.64 -11.34
CA ILE A 469 -16.05 -7.42 -10.99
C ILE A 469 -14.54 -7.66 -11.08
N LEU A 470 -14.06 -8.72 -10.44
CA LEU A 470 -12.63 -9.05 -10.45
C LEU A 470 -12.12 -9.38 -11.85
N LYS A 471 -12.86 -10.17 -12.65
CA LYS A 471 -12.50 -10.46 -14.05
C LYS A 471 -12.48 -9.21 -14.94
N PHE A 472 -13.32 -8.22 -14.63
CA PHE A 472 -13.34 -6.95 -15.36
C PHE A 472 -12.05 -6.13 -15.12
N TYR A 473 -11.60 -6.03 -13.88
CA TYR A 473 -10.40 -5.24 -13.53
C TYR A 473 -9.08 -6.00 -13.69
N PHE A 474 -9.10 -7.32 -13.56
CA PHE A 474 -7.94 -8.20 -13.67
C PHE A 474 -8.16 -9.19 -14.83
N SER A 475 -8.10 -8.66 -16.06
CA SER A 475 -8.40 -9.42 -17.28
C SER A 475 -7.53 -10.66 -17.41
N GLY A 476 -8.14 -11.80 -17.76
CA GLY A 476 -7.43 -13.08 -17.91
C GLY A 476 -7.06 -13.76 -16.58
N SER A 477 -7.49 -13.22 -15.43
CA SER A 477 -7.35 -13.88 -14.14
C SER A 477 -8.54 -14.82 -13.85
N ILE A 478 -8.33 -15.70 -12.89
CA ILE A 478 -9.37 -16.58 -12.33
C ILE A 478 -9.41 -16.45 -10.81
N LEU A 479 -10.57 -16.74 -10.23
CA LEU A 479 -10.66 -16.94 -8.79
C LEU A 479 -10.27 -18.36 -8.42
N GLN A 480 -9.41 -18.50 -7.44
CA GLN A 480 -9.03 -19.79 -6.88
C GLN A 480 -9.13 -19.77 -5.36
N TYR A 481 -9.35 -20.92 -4.76
CA TYR A 481 -9.11 -21.10 -3.33
C TYR A 481 -7.64 -21.38 -3.14
N GLN A 482 -7.00 -20.60 -2.29
CA GLN A 482 -5.64 -20.90 -1.88
C GLN A 482 -5.69 -22.17 -1.04
N LYS A 483 -5.10 -23.24 -1.53
CA LYS A 483 -4.69 -24.36 -0.69
C LYS A 483 -3.67 -23.78 0.28
N SER A 484 -3.87 -23.99 1.57
CA SER A 484 -3.08 -23.47 2.71
C SER A 484 -1.62 -23.08 2.34
N VAL A 485 -1.23 -21.85 2.71
CA VAL A 485 0.17 -21.39 2.65
C VAL A 485 0.91 -21.93 3.85
#